data_3d549216c7484bea31aeb6c3a23e06a6
#
_entry.id   3d549216c7484bea31aeb6c3a23e06a6
#
_cell.length_a   1.000
_cell.length_b   1.000
_cell.length_c   1.000
_cell.angle_alpha   90.00
_cell.angle_beta   90.00
_cell.angle_gamma   90.00
#
_symmetry.space_group_name_H-M   'P 1'
#
loop_
_entity.id
_entity.type
_entity.pdbx_description
1 polymer ?
#
loop_
_entity_poly.entity_id
_entity_poly.type
_entity_poly.pdbx_seq_one_letter_code
_entity_poly.pdbx_strand_id
1 'polypeptide(L)'
;MTSPEPLSLWVGPLGRLHELPVLPIRGSHPAGHDRIGAVHTSLSGTTTVDVLAHRRSWSVDWTCLTAAEWGYLEAWWLGLGRDKPYRIVDPRRANRLTRDGSSGGSYSHGVTAHTVTAGTRSYVPVTDWPADVELDGAVSWVVPAAGATLRIDDALRVPLIPGEQVTLAVLLADSGSAQVGAQLYDAAGVSAGTSLAAAGTFTGWAWRTHTFTPTAGQVAASLAVVAAAGARTVRVGPAQAEAGAASTPWTPGSGCPLVVLTEFASSYPLGLYDASIEIREV
;
A
#
# COMPACT_ATOMS: atom_id res chain seq x y z
N MET A 1 12.47 23.21 -11.63
CA MET A 1 12.60 21.75 -11.65
C MET A 1 13.26 21.39 -10.34
N THR A 2 12.51 20.89 -9.37
CA THR A 2 13.06 20.30 -8.15
C THR A 2 13.78 19.02 -8.57
N SER A 3 15.03 18.84 -8.17
CA SER A 3 15.74 17.57 -8.33
C SER A 3 14.85 16.45 -7.79
N PRO A 4 14.73 15.32 -8.50
CA PRO A 4 14.05 14.17 -7.93
C PRO A 4 14.77 13.82 -6.64
N GLU A 5 14.01 13.76 -5.53
CA GLU A 5 14.56 13.24 -4.29
C GLU A 5 15.11 11.83 -4.52
N PRO A 6 16.24 11.48 -3.88
CA PRO A 6 16.77 10.15 -4.00
C PRO A 6 15.70 9.15 -3.55
N LEU A 7 15.41 8.19 -4.41
CA LEU A 7 14.40 7.17 -4.16
C LEU A 7 14.87 6.25 -3.02
N SER A 8 14.43 6.54 -1.81
CA SER A 8 14.80 5.78 -0.61
C SER A 8 13.87 4.57 -0.42
N LEU A 9 14.47 3.42 -0.23
CA LEU A 9 13.78 2.19 0.14
C LEU A 9 13.69 2.11 1.67
N TRP A 10 12.49 2.00 2.21
CA TRP A 10 12.27 1.87 3.65
C TRP A 10 11.80 0.46 3.99
N VAL A 11 12.36 -0.10 5.06
CA VAL A 11 12.00 -1.44 5.51
C VAL A 11 11.92 -1.49 7.03
N GLY A 12 10.99 -2.29 7.55
CA GLY A 12 10.86 -2.52 8.99
C GLY A 12 9.42 -2.80 9.42
N PRO A 13 9.20 -3.03 10.72
CA PRO A 13 7.85 -3.09 11.28
C PRO A 13 7.19 -1.69 11.31
N LEU A 14 5.87 -1.64 11.40
CA LEU A 14 5.16 -0.37 11.57
C LEU A 14 5.70 0.40 12.77
N GLY A 15 5.97 1.69 12.57
CA GLY A 15 6.55 2.57 13.59
C GLY A 15 8.05 2.45 13.80
N ARG A 16 8.72 1.55 13.10
CA ARG A 16 10.17 1.38 13.11
C ARG A 16 10.70 1.10 11.71
N LEU A 17 10.17 1.82 10.73
CA LEU A 17 10.73 1.82 9.39
C LEU A 17 12.10 2.46 9.42
N HIS A 18 13.06 1.84 8.76
CA HIS A 18 14.38 2.40 8.56
C HIS A 18 14.63 2.56 7.07
N GLU A 19 15.17 3.70 6.73
CA GLU A 19 15.71 3.93 5.41
C GLU A 19 16.91 3.02 5.21
N LEU A 20 16.91 2.26 4.13
CA LEU A 20 18.08 1.49 3.75
C LEU A 20 19.18 2.43 3.24
N PRO A 21 20.46 2.08 3.42
CA PRO A 21 21.56 2.87 2.90
C PRO A 21 21.33 3.22 1.45
N VAL A 22 21.69 4.45 1.06
CA VAL A 22 21.54 4.92 -0.31
C VAL A 22 22.26 3.97 -1.24
N LEU A 23 21.52 3.44 -2.19
CA LEU A 23 22.03 2.43 -3.09
C LEU A 23 23.03 3.03 -4.05
N PRO A 24 24.25 2.56 -4.05
CA PRO A 24 25.31 3.26 -4.74
C PRO A 24 25.24 3.19 -6.26
N ILE A 25 24.34 2.43 -6.90
CA ILE A 25 24.51 2.30 -8.35
C ILE A 25 23.30 1.87 -9.15
N ARG A 26 23.22 2.51 -10.30
CA ARG A 26 22.51 2.15 -11.52
C ARG A 26 22.19 0.66 -11.67
N GLY A 27 20.93 0.31 -11.60
CA GLY A 27 20.40 -0.95 -12.14
C GLY A 27 20.29 -2.12 -11.17
N SER A 28 20.60 -1.98 -9.91
CA SER A 28 20.64 -3.10 -8.96
C SER A 28 19.37 -3.33 -8.14
N HIS A 29 18.20 -3.03 -8.69
CA HIS A 29 16.93 -3.36 -8.04
C HIS A 29 16.00 -4.05 -9.02
N PRO A 30 16.31 -5.26 -9.49
CA PRO A 30 15.33 -6.04 -10.18
C PRO A 30 14.22 -6.39 -9.18
N ALA A 31 13.07 -5.72 -9.29
CA ALA A 31 11.87 -6.26 -8.69
C ALA A 31 11.41 -7.38 -9.60
N GLY A 32 11.65 -8.60 -9.18
CA GLY A 32 11.09 -9.79 -9.80
C GLY A 32 9.59 -9.85 -9.55
N HIS A 33 8.83 -10.33 -10.50
CA HIS A 33 7.42 -10.67 -10.32
C HIS A 33 7.25 -12.16 -10.56
N ASP A 34 7.05 -12.91 -9.49
CA ASP A 34 6.77 -14.33 -9.56
C ASP A 34 5.27 -14.56 -9.60
N ARG A 35 4.81 -15.23 -10.64
CA ARG A 35 3.45 -15.74 -10.70
C ARG A 35 3.45 -17.17 -10.15
N ILE A 36 2.84 -17.33 -8.97
CA ILE A 36 2.64 -18.64 -8.37
C ILE A 36 1.38 -19.25 -8.97
N GLY A 37 1.51 -20.40 -9.60
CA GLY A 37 0.40 -21.09 -10.23
C GLY A 37 0.89 -22.25 -11.09
N ALA A 38 -0.06 -22.94 -11.72
CA ALA A 38 0.23 -24.05 -12.62
C ALA A 38 -0.30 -23.75 -14.03
N VAL A 39 0.40 -24.27 -15.02
CA VAL A 39 -0.06 -24.28 -16.41
C VAL A 39 -0.47 -25.72 -16.73
N HIS A 40 -1.73 -25.92 -17.04
CA HIS A 40 -2.28 -27.22 -17.42
C HIS A 40 -2.58 -27.21 -18.91
N THR A 41 -2.06 -28.20 -19.59
CA THR A 41 -2.41 -28.43 -21.01
C THR A 41 -3.22 -29.70 -21.10
N SER A 42 -4.44 -29.61 -21.63
CA SER A 42 -5.31 -30.75 -21.86
C SER A 42 -4.79 -31.60 -23.05
N LEU A 43 -5.26 -32.82 -23.15
CA LEU A 43 -4.95 -33.69 -24.30
C LEU A 43 -5.41 -33.09 -25.66
N SER A 44 -6.38 -32.18 -25.65
CA SER A 44 -6.83 -31.42 -26.82
C SER A 44 -5.94 -30.22 -27.16
N GLY A 45 -4.87 -29.96 -26.37
CA GLY A 45 -3.97 -28.83 -26.59
C GLY A 45 -4.47 -27.52 -25.95
N THR A 46 -5.62 -27.51 -25.29
CA THR A 46 -6.12 -26.31 -24.57
C THR A 46 -5.28 -26.09 -23.33
N THR A 47 -4.75 -24.87 -23.20
CA THR A 47 -3.94 -24.47 -22.06
C THR A 47 -4.77 -23.64 -21.07
N THR A 48 -4.82 -24.07 -19.82
CA THR A 48 -5.41 -23.34 -18.70
C THR A 48 -4.31 -22.90 -17.76
N VAL A 49 -4.36 -21.67 -17.32
CA VAL A 49 -3.39 -21.10 -16.37
C VAL A 49 -4.09 -20.81 -15.06
N ASP A 50 -3.73 -21.54 -14.02
CA ASP A 50 -4.19 -21.27 -12.67
C ASP A 50 -3.21 -20.28 -12.00
N VAL A 51 -3.70 -19.13 -11.61
CA VAL A 51 -2.90 -18.13 -10.89
C VAL A 51 -3.35 -18.10 -9.44
N LEU A 52 -2.49 -18.57 -8.54
CA LEU A 52 -2.78 -18.59 -7.11
C LEU A 52 -2.35 -17.30 -6.43
N ALA A 53 -1.24 -16.71 -6.84
CA ALA A 53 -0.72 -15.46 -6.29
C ALA A 53 0.28 -14.80 -7.24
N HIS A 54 0.45 -13.50 -7.03
CA HIS A 54 1.58 -12.74 -7.58
C HIS A 54 2.42 -12.28 -6.40
N ARG A 55 3.69 -12.62 -6.39
CA ARG A 55 4.65 -12.18 -5.38
C ARG A 55 5.79 -11.42 -6.02
N ARG A 56 6.36 -10.49 -5.26
CA ARG A 56 7.52 -9.74 -5.70
C ARG A 56 8.75 -10.15 -4.89
N SER A 57 9.89 -10.06 -5.55
CA SER A 57 11.19 -10.21 -4.93
C SER A 57 12.04 -8.98 -5.24
N TRP A 58 12.92 -8.63 -4.31
CA TRP A 58 13.90 -7.56 -4.48
C TRP A 58 15.26 -8.13 -4.15
N SER A 59 16.23 -7.91 -5.02
CA SER A 59 17.63 -8.14 -4.73
C SER A 59 18.30 -6.78 -4.60
N VAL A 60 18.99 -6.57 -3.49
CA VAL A 60 19.61 -5.28 -3.18
C VAL A 60 21.07 -5.52 -2.80
N ASP A 61 21.97 -4.91 -3.56
CA ASP A 61 23.41 -5.02 -3.39
C ASP A 61 24.01 -3.68 -2.97
N TRP A 62 24.86 -3.72 -1.96
CA TRP A 62 25.62 -2.56 -1.52
C TRP A 62 27.11 -2.87 -1.57
N THR A 63 27.87 -1.83 -1.90
CA THR A 63 29.32 -1.83 -1.80
C THR A 63 29.77 -0.71 -0.87
N CYS A 64 30.88 -0.92 -0.20
CA CYS A 64 31.52 0.10 0.63
C CYS A 64 30.67 0.60 1.82
N LEU A 65 29.87 -0.27 2.42
CA LEU A 65 29.14 0.07 3.64
C LEU A 65 30.09 0.35 4.81
N THR A 66 29.70 1.26 5.65
CA THR A 66 30.32 1.43 6.98
C THR A 66 29.97 0.25 7.89
N ALA A 67 30.77 0.04 8.95
CA ALA A 67 30.48 -0.99 9.95
C ALA A 67 29.11 -0.82 10.62
N ALA A 68 28.64 0.41 10.77
CA ALA A 68 27.32 0.70 11.36
C ALA A 68 26.17 0.31 10.42
N GLU A 69 26.29 0.63 9.14
CA GLU A 69 25.29 0.28 8.12
C GLU A 69 25.23 -1.24 7.92
N TRP A 70 26.38 -1.88 7.82
CA TRP A 70 26.46 -3.34 7.72
C TRP A 70 25.86 -4.02 8.96
N GLY A 71 26.26 -3.60 10.16
CA GLY A 71 25.73 -4.14 11.42
C GLY A 71 24.23 -3.96 11.56
N TYR A 72 23.68 -2.89 10.98
CA TYR A 72 22.25 -2.69 10.90
C TYR A 72 21.55 -3.75 10.01
N LEU A 73 22.10 -4.03 8.82
CA LEU A 73 21.56 -5.04 7.90
C LEU A 73 21.66 -6.45 8.50
N GLU A 74 22.78 -6.76 9.15
CA GLU A 74 22.97 -8.03 9.85
C GLU A 74 21.97 -8.20 11.02
N ALA A 75 21.79 -7.17 11.84
CA ALA A 75 20.80 -7.18 12.91
C ALA A 75 19.38 -7.40 12.38
N TRP A 76 19.07 -6.83 11.23
CA TRP A 76 17.79 -7.06 10.58
C TRP A 76 17.67 -8.50 10.08
N TRP A 77 18.67 -9.05 9.43
CA TRP A 77 18.71 -10.46 9.01
C TRP A 77 18.51 -11.41 10.20
N LEU A 78 19.22 -11.20 11.28
CA LEU A 78 19.10 -11.98 12.51
C LEU A 78 17.77 -11.77 13.25
N GLY A 79 16.97 -10.77 12.87
CA GLY A 79 15.70 -10.42 13.52
C GLY A 79 15.88 -9.83 14.92
N LEU A 80 17.04 -9.26 15.23
CA LEU A 80 17.35 -8.72 16.55
C LEU A 80 16.51 -7.49 16.85
N GLY A 81 15.69 -7.60 17.90
CA GLY A 81 14.81 -6.50 18.37
C GLY A 81 13.70 -6.10 17.40
N ARG A 82 13.27 -6.99 16.50
CA ARG A 82 12.28 -6.68 15.48
C ARG A 82 11.32 -7.83 15.24
N ASP A 83 10.03 -7.49 15.21
CA ASP A 83 8.97 -8.44 14.88
C ASP A 83 8.88 -8.65 13.37
N LYS A 84 8.79 -9.89 12.93
CA LYS A 84 8.50 -10.29 11.55
C LYS A 84 6.98 -10.50 11.39
N PRO A 85 6.40 -10.29 10.21
CA PRO A 85 6.99 -9.84 8.95
C PRO A 85 7.28 -8.34 8.91
N TYR A 86 8.18 -7.92 8.03
CA TYR A 86 8.51 -6.52 7.80
C TYR A 86 7.59 -5.90 6.76
N ARG A 87 7.52 -4.55 6.73
CA ARG A 87 6.99 -3.77 5.63
C ARG A 87 8.15 -3.25 4.78
N ILE A 88 7.93 -3.22 3.48
CA ILE A 88 8.79 -2.47 2.55
C ILE A 88 7.98 -1.31 1.99
N VAL A 89 8.56 -0.11 1.94
CA VAL A 89 8.01 1.01 1.18
C VAL A 89 8.88 1.17 -0.06
N ASP A 90 8.33 0.76 -1.20
CA ASP A 90 9.02 0.83 -2.49
C ASP A 90 8.68 2.17 -3.17
N PRO A 91 9.64 3.11 -3.27
CA PRO A 91 9.41 4.44 -3.83
C PRO A 91 9.07 4.42 -5.32
N ARG A 92 9.33 3.30 -6.01
CA ARG A 92 8.95 3.11 -7.42
C ARG A 92 7.46 2.83 -7.61
N ARG A 93 6.73 2.59 -6.51
CA ARG A 93 5.30 2.35 -6.48
C ARG A 93 4.63 3.47 -5.71
N ALA A 94 4.00 4.40 -6.44
CA ALA A 94 3.31 5.52 -5.82
C ALA A 94 2.21 5.04 -4.85
N ASN A 95 1.37 4.11 -5.28
CA ASN A 95 0.22 3.66 -4.49
C ASN A 95 0.61 2.60 -3.44
N ARG A 96 0.55 2.99 -2.17
CA ARG A 96 0.93 2.19 -0.99
C ARG A 96 -0.16 1.25 -0.49
N LEU A 97 -1.39 1.34 -1.00
CA LEU A 97 -2.46 0.42 -0.66
C LEU A 97 -2.15 -1.01 -1.17
N THR A 98 -2.84 -1.99 -0.64
CA THR A 98 -2.84 -3.34 -1.21
C THR A 98 -3.47 -3.35 -2.60
N ARG A 99 -3.28 -4.43 -3.35
CA ARG A 99 -3.91 -4.58 -4.67
C ARG A 99 -5.43 -4.54 -4.57
N ASP A 100 -6.02 -5.24 -3.59
CA ASP A 100 -7.46 -5.24 -3.35
C ASP A 100 -7.98 -3.88 -2.88
N GLY A 101 -7.30 -3.26 -1.93
CA GLY A 101 -7.66 -1.94 -1.43
C GLY A 101 -7.62 -0.88 -2.52
N SER A 102 -6.58 -0.92 -3.35
CA SER A 102 -6.40 0.05 -4.43
C SER A 102 -7.35 -0.14 -5.61
N SER A 103 -7.83 -1.36 -5.85
CA SER A 103 -8.69 -1.68 -6.99
C SER A 103 -10.18 -1.70 -6.66
N GLY A 104 -10.61 -1.22 -5.48
CA GLY A 104 -12.00 -1.31 -5.08
C GLY A 104 -12.52 -2.75 -5.01
N GLY A 105 -11.65 -3.71 -4.68
CA GLY A 105 -11.96 -5.14 -4.60
C GLY A 105 -11.92 -5.90 -5.92
N SER A 106 -11.63 -5.26 -7.06
CA SER A 106 -11.60 -5.91 -8.37
C SER A 106 -10.51 -6.98 -8.49
N TYR A 107 -9.41 -6.86 -7.73
CA TYR A 107 -8.31 -7.82 -7.79
C TYR A 107 -8.72 -9.23 -7.31
N SER A 108 -9.51 -9.34 -6.23
CA SER A 108 -10.00 -10.62 -5.70
C SER A 108 -11.49 -10.86 -5.94
N HIS A 109 -12.18 -9.95 -6.61
CA HIS A 109 -13.65 -9.90 -6.70
C HIS A 109 -14.31 -9.96 -5.31
N GLY A 110 -13.73 -9.26 -4.34
CA GLY A 110 -14.09 -9.36 -2.94
C GLY A 110 -14.04 -8.03 -2.18
N VAL A 111 -14.30 -8.11 -0.89
CA VAL A 111 -14.34 -6.94 0.00
C VAL A 111 -13.41 -7.08 1.22
N THR A 112 -12.45 -7.97 1.18
CA THR A 112 -11.56 -8.30 2.30
C THR A 112 -10.72 -7.12 2.78
N ALA A 113 -10.25 -6.29 1.84
CA ALA A 113 -9.50 -5.08 2.13
C ALA A 113 -10.36 -3.93 2.68
N HIS A 114 -11.70 -4.09 2.68
CA HIS A 114 -12.63 -3.05 3.07
C HIS A 114 -13.35 -3.45 4.35
N THR A 115 -13.34 -2.61 5.37
CA THR A 115 -14.08 -2.79 6.62
C THR A 115 -15.08 -1.66 6.81
N VAL A 116 -16.18 -1.92 7.52
CA VAL A 116 -17.18 -0.89 7.81
C VAL A 116 -17.49 -0.88 9.32
N THR A 117 -17.68 0.32 9.88
CA THR A 117 -18.14 0.46 11.26
C THR A 117 -19.63 0.21 11.40
N ALA A 118 -20.40 0.45 10.32
CA ALA A 118 -21.84 0.19 10.25
C ALA A 118 -22.28 -0.01 8.80
N GLY A 119 -23.38 -0.75 8.63
CA GLY A 119 -23.92 -1.11 7.32
C GLY A 119 -23.34 -2.40 6.76
N THR A 120 -23.60 -2.64 5.50
CA THR A 120 -23.12 -3.82 4.76
C THR A 120 -22.32 -3.42 3.56
N ARG A 121 -21.40 -4.29 3.13
CA ARG A 121 -20.61 -4.12 1.92
C ARG A 121 -20.63 -5.38 1.07
N SER A 122 -20.60 -5.19 -0.24
CA SER A 122 -20.52 -6.29 -1.20
C SER A 122 -19.71 -5.83 -2.42
N TYR A 123 -19.07 -6.76 -3.10
CA TYR A 123 -18.49 -6.50 -4.42
C TYR A 123 -19.61 -6.48 -5.46
N VAL A 124 -19.57 -5.51 -6.39
CA VAL A 124 -20.54 -5.36 -7.48
C VAL A 124 -19.83 -5.09 -8.80
N PRO A 125 -20.21 -5.75 -9.89
CA PRO A 125 -19.71 -5.39 -11.22
C PRO A 125 -20.08 -3.93 -11.58
N VAL A 126 -19.18 -3.26 -12.30
CA VAL A 126 -19.37 -1.87 -12.75
C VAL A 126 -19.02 -1.79 -14.23
N THR A 127 -19.90 -1.12 -14.98
CA THR A 127 -19.74 -0.92 -16.44
C THR A 127 -19.73 0.56 -16.83
N ASP A 128 -20.00 1.46 -15.88
CA ASP A 128 -20.13 2.90 -16.06
C ASP A 128 -18.91 3.67 -15.52
N TRP A 129 -17.72 3.08 -15.61
CA TRP A 129 -16.48 3.72 -15.18
C TRP A 129 -16.16 5.00 -15.97
N PRO A 130 -15.48 5.99 -15.33
CA PRO A 130 -14.82 7.05 -16.09
C PRO A 130 -13.79 6.46 -17.06
N ALA A 131 -13.50 7.19 -18.15
CA ALA A 131 -12.66 6.70 -19.24
C ALA A 131 -11.20 6.36 -18.86
N ASP A 132 -10.73 6.81 -17.70
CA ASP A 132 -9.40 6.60 -17.16
C ASP A 132 -9.33 5.41 -16.17
N VAL A 133 -10.43 4.68 -15.97
CA VAL A 133 -10.51 3.54 -15.05
C VAL A 133 -11.03 2.30 -15.78
N GLU A 134 -10.22 1.24 -15.81
CA GLU A 134 -10.57 -0.05 -16.38
C GLU A 134 -10.50 -1.13 -15.29
N LEU A 135 -11.61 -1.33 -14.56
CA LEU A 135 -11.75 -2.33 -13.52
C LEU A 135 -13.08 -3.09 -13.68
N ASP A 136 -13.14 -4.31 -13.16
CA ASP A 136 -14.32 -5.18 -13.29
C ASP A 136 -15.47 -4.76 -12.37
N GLY A 137 -15.18 -4.10 -11.25
CA GLY A 137 -16.21 -3.72 -10.31
C GLY A 137 -15.71 -2.89 -9.13
N ALA A 138 -16.60 -2.61 -8.21
CA ALA A 138 -16.39 -1.75 -7.05
C ALA A 138 -16.99 -2.36 -5.79
N VAL A 139 -16.68 -1.79 -4.63
CA VAL A 139 -17.35 -2.10 -3.38
C VAL A 139 -18.61 -1.26 -3.23
N SER A 140 -19.76 -1.90 -3.19
CA SER A 140 -21.04 -1.27 -2.83
C SER A 140 -21.16 -1.25 -1.31
N TRP A 141 -21.30 -0.08 -0.73
CA TRP A 141 -21.49 0.13 0.70
C TRP A 141 -22.86 0.70 1.01
N VAL A 142 -23.68 -0.05 1.72
CA VAL A 142 -24.97 0.39 2.24
C VAL A 142 -24.74 1.13 3.55
N VAL A 143 -24.84 2.45 3.50
CA VAL A 143 -24.65 3.37 4.62
C VAL A 143 -25.94 3.48 5.43
N PRO A 144 -25.99 3.09 6.70
CA PRO A 144 -27.22 3.16 7.49
C PRO A 144 -27.48 4.57 8.05
N ALA A 145 -26.45 5.33 8.36
CA ALA A 145 -26.55 6.64 8.99
C ALA A 145 -25.28 7.49 8.73
N ALA A 146 -25.40 8.80 8.96
CA ALA A 146 -24.25 9.69 9.01
C ALA A 146 -23.25 9.25 10.09
N GLY A 147 -21.96 9.47 9.84
CA GLY A 147 -20.87 9.04 10.72
C GLY A 147 -20.42 7.59 10.51
N ALA A 148 -21.17 6.78 9.77
CA ALA A 148 -20.69 5.45 9.36
C ALA A 148 -19.40 5.60 8.54
N THR A 149 -18.45 4.70 8.76
CA THR A 149 -17.12 4.76 8.14
C THR A 149 -16.83 3.46 7.41
N LEU A 150 -16.35 3.58 6.17
CA LEU A 150 -15.69 2.51 5.44
C LEU A 150 -14.18 2.78 5.51
N ARG A 151 -13.39 1.74 5.80
CA ARG A 151 -11.93 1.80 5.82
C ARG A 151 -11.36 0.84 4.82
N ILE A 152 -10.35 1.30 4.09
CA ILE A 152 -9.59 0.52 3.12
C ILE A 152 -8.25 0.17 3.76
N ASP A 153 -7.86 -1.10 3.69
CA ASP A 153 -6.63 -1.66 4.27
C ASP A 153 -6.51 -1.47 5.79
N ASP A 154 -7.62 -1.58 6.53
CA ASP A 154 -7.61 -1.42 7.99
C ASP A 154 -6.77 -2.49 8.72
N ALA A 155 -6.77 -3.72 8.22
CA ALA A 155 -5.96 -4.81 8.79
C ALA A 155 -4.47 -4.68 8.44
N LEU A 156 -4.15 -4.33 7.20
CA LEU A 156 -2.78 -4.27 6.71
C LEU A 156 -2.14 -2.90 6.90
N ARG A 157 -2.91 -1.83 6.89
CA ARG A 157 -2.51 -0.44 7.10
C ARG A 157 -1.36 0.04 6.22
N VAL A 158 -1.44 1.25 5.78
CA VAL A 158 -0.37 1.92 5.04
C VAL A 158 0.66 2.45 6.04
N PRO A 159 1.94 2.12 5.92
CA PRO A 159 2.97 2.70 6.77
C PRO A 159 3.16 4.17 6.46
N LEU A 160 3.36 4.96 7.50
CA LEU A 160 3.64 6.39 7.43
C LEU A 160 5.12 6.63 7.79
N ILE A 161 5.77 7.47 7.01
CA ILE A 161 7.14 7.91 7.26
C ILE A 161 7.06 9.28 7.96
N PRO A 162 7.72 9.48 9.12
CA PRO A 162 7.66 10.75 9.84
C PRO A 162 8.11 11.94 8.97
N GLY A 163 7.29 12.99 8.98
CA GLY A 163 7.57 14.22 8.20
C GLY A 163 7.22 14.16 6.73
N GLU A 164 6.86 12.99 6.20
CA GLU A 164 6.40 12.83 4.84
C GLU A 164 4.95 13.29 4.69
N GLN A 165 4.68 14.10 3.66
CA GLN A 165 3.31 14.44 3.30
C GLN A 165 2.67 13.27 2.54
N VAL A 166 1.45 12.90 2.91
CA VAL A 166 0.71 11.78 2.31
C VAL A 166 -0.59 12.30 1.72
N THR A 167 -0.85 11.92 0.47
CA THR A 167 -2.11 12.18 -0.22
C THR A 167 -2.87 10.88 -0.37
N LEU A 168 -4.13 10.92 0.03
CA LEU A 168 -5.12 9.86 -0.14
C LEU A 168 -6.11 10.26 -1.22
N ALA A 169 -6.46 9.35 -2.11
CA ALA A 169 -7.48 9.55 -3.13
C ALA A 169 -8.39 8.33 -3.19
N VAL A 170 -9.68 8.55 -3.44
CA VAL A 170 -10.65 7.48 -3.66
C VAL A 170 -11.71 7.95 -4.66
N LEU A 171 -12.10 7.07 -5.54
CA LEU A 171 -13.18 7.30 -6.49
C LEU A 171 -14.50 6.83 -5.88
N LEU A 172 -15.44 7.75 -5.71
CA LEU A 172 -16.75 7.48 -5.14
C LEU A 172 -17.83 7.69 -6.19
N ALA A 173 -18.88 6.88 -6.16
CA ALA A 173 -20.03 7.01 -7.07
C ALA A 173 -21.35 7.01 -6.34
N ASP A 174 -22.40 7.22 -7.15
CA ASP A 174 -23.79 7.45 -6.81
C ASP A 174 -24.02 8.90 -6.37
N SER A 175 -24.80 9.17 -5.34
CA SER A 175 -25.00 10.53 -4.85
C SER A 175 -24.82 10.59 -3.35
N GLY A 176 -24.19 11.64 -2.88
CA GLY A 176 -24.02 11.76 -1.45
C GLY A 176 -23.08 12.87 -1.02
N SER A 177 -22.74 12.81 0.26
CA SER A 177 -21.70 13.63 0.86
C SER A 177 -20.84 12.78 1.76
N ALA A 178 -19.54 12.87 1.59
CA ALA A 178 -18.57 12.11 2.39
C ALA A 178 -17.35 12.97 2.73
N GLN A 179 -16.68 12.60 3.82
CA GLN A 179 -15.33 13.02 4.14
C GLN A 179 -14.39 11.88 3.76
N VAL A 180 -13.29 12.21 3.14
CA VAL A 180 -12.20 11.25 2.83
C VAL A 180 -10.98 11.65 3.62
N GLY A 181 -10.23 10.67 4.07
CA GLY A 181 -8.99 10.88 4.81
C GLY A 181 -8.42 9.61 5.40
N ALA A 182 -7.77 9.73 6.55
CA ALA A 182 -7.09 8.65 7.23
C ALA A 182 -7.66 8.38 8.62
N GLN A 183 -7.82 7.10 8.96
CA GLN A 183 -7.76 6.63 10.33
C GLN A 183 -6.28 6.39 10.64
N LEU A 184 -5.78 7.02 11.68
CA LEU A 184 -4.36 6.98 12.06
C LEU A 184 -4.13 6.02 13.24
N TYR A 185 -2.96 5.41 13.28
CA TYR A 185 -2.57 4.42 14.29
C TYR A 185 -1.16 4.67 14.79
N ASP A 186 -0.95 4.34 16.06
CA ASP A 186 0.37 4.31 16.70
C ASP A 186 1.11 2.98 16.44
N ALA A 187 2.31 2.85 16.99
CA ALA A 187 3.14 1.66 16.85
C ALA A 187 2.56 0.41 17.53
N ALA A 188 1.66 0.57 18.51
CA ALA A 188 0.93 -0.52 19.12
C ALA A 188 -0.34 -0.91 18.34
N GLY A 189 -0.63 -0.19 17.25
CA GLY A 189 -1.82 -0.39 16.44
C GLY A 189 -3.08 0.20 17.05
N VAL A 190 -2.95 1.03 18.07
CA VAL A 190 -4.07 1.74 18.69
C VAL A 190 -4.40 2.99 17.87
N SER A 191 -5.68 3.38 17.85
CA SER A 191 -6.12 4.59 17.15
C SER A 191 -5.40 5.83 17.70
N ALA A 192 -4.71 6.53 16.82
CA ALA A 192 -4.01 7.81 17.08
C ALA A 192 -4.77 9.02 16.51
N GLY A 193 -6.08 8.85 16.24
CA GLY A 193 -6.95 9.89 15.72
C GLY A 193 -7.31 9.71 14.25
N THR A 194 -7.90 10.77 13.69
CA THR A 194 -8.29 10.82 12.27
C THR A 194 -7.80 12.13 11.64
N SER A 195 -7.51 12.07 10.35
CA SER A 195 -7.27 13.25 9.53
C SER A 195 -8.22 13.19 8.33
N LEU A 196 -9.20 14.09 8.29
CA LEU A 196 -10.29 14.04 7.31
C LEU A 196 -10.40 15.37 6.56
N ALA A 197 -10.67 15.31 5.27
CA ALA A 197 -11.10 16.47 4.47
C ALA A 197 -12.46 16.98 4.95
N ALA A 198 -12.79 18.21 4.60
CA ALA A 198 -14.17 18.69 4.71
C ALA A 198 -15.13 17.81 3.90
N ALA A 199 -16.37 17.69 4.38
CA ALA A 199 -17.39 16.94 3.66
C ALA A 199 -17.63 17.54 2.27
N GLY A 200 -17.54 16.72 1.26
CA GLY A 200 -17.81 17.10 -0.13
C GLY A 200 -18.96 16.29 -0.72
N THR A 201 -19.83 16.96 -1.47
CA THR A 201 -20.89 16.30 -2.24
C THR A 201 -20.35 15.68 -3.51
N PHE A 202 -20.95 14.59 -3.97
CA PHE A 202 -20.66 13.96 -5.26
C PHE A 202 -21.93 13.42 -5.91
N THR A 203 -21.92 13.38 -7.23
CA THR A 203 -22.97 12.80 -8.07
C THR A 203 -22.25 12.09 -9.21
N GLY A 204 -22.58 10.81 -9.43
CA GLY A 204 -21.79 9.94 -10.31
C GLY A 204 -20.37 9.71 -9.78
N TRP A 205 -19.50 9.21 -10.64
CA TRP A 205 -18.12 8.96 -10.27
C TRP A 205 -17.33 10.25 -10.07
N ALA A 206 -16.71 10.42 -8.89
CA ALA A 206 -15.92 11.59 -8.55
C ALA A 206 -14.75 11.23 -7.63
N TRP A 207 -13.55 11.65 -8.01
CA TRP A 207 -12.39 11.56 -7.15
C TRP A 207 -12.51 12.49 -5.94
N ARG A 208 -12.16 11.96 -4.78
CA ARG A 208 -12.04 12.69 -3.52
C ARG A 208 -10.64 12.49 -2.96
N THR A 209 -10.04 13.58 -2.54
CA THR A 209 -8.65 13.59 -2.07
C THR A 209 -8.54 14.23 -0.70
N HIS A 210 -7.54 13.81 0.04
CA HIS A 210 -7.11 14.42 1.29
C HIS A 210 -5.60 14.32 1.45
N THR A 211 -4.97 15.43 1.77
CA THR A 211 -3.52 15.47 2.01
C THR A 211 -3.27 15.86 3.47
N PHE A 212 -2.36 15.16 4.11
CA PHE A 212 -1.97 15.42 5.50
C PHE A 212 -0.50 15.09 5.73
N THR A 213 0.06 15.62 6.82
CA THR A 213 1.40 15.25 7.30
C THR A 213 1.23 14.55 8.64
N PRO A 214 1.65 13.28 8.79
CA PRO A 214 1.56 12.57 10.05
C PRO A 214 2.44 13.24 11.11
N THR A 215 1.93 13.32 12.34
CA THR A 215 2.68 13.78 13.50
C THR A 215 3.48 12.66 14.14
N ALA A 216 4.39 12.99 15.05
CA ALA A 216 5.14 12.01 15.81
C ALA A 216 4.18 11.04 16.54
N GLY A 217 4.42 9.74 16.42
CA GLY A 217 3.57 8.68 16.96
C GLY A 217 2.47 8.18 16.02
N GLN A 218 2.16 8.86 14.94
CA GLN A 218 1.28 8.38 13.89
C GLN A 218 2.10 7.62 12.84
N VAL A 219 2.11 6.31 12.93
CA VAL A 219 3.04 5.46 12.17
C VAL A 219 2.37 4.63 11.07
N ALA A 220 1.04 4.57 11.10
CA ALA A 220 0.27 3.86 10.08
C ALA A 220 -1.10 4.50 9.87
N ALA A 221 -1.68 4.25 8.70
CA ALA A 221 -3.01 4.73 8.35
C ALA A 221 -3.82 3.65 7.61
N SER A 222 -5.14 3.72 7.73
CA SER A 222 -6.07 3.19 6.73
C SER A 222 -6.82 4.33 6.06
N LEU A 223 -7.08 4.22 4.76
CA LEU A 223 -7.91 5.20 4.08
C LEU A 223 -9.34 5.09 4.60
N ALA A 224 -9.93 6.21 4.99
CA ALA A 224 -11.26 6.28 5.58
C ALA A 224 -12.20 7.11 4.68
N VAL A 225 -13.39 6.57 4.45
CA VAL A 225 -14.53 7.26 3.84
C VAL A 225 -15.61 7.37 4.91
N VAL A 226 -15.90 8.57 5.37
CA VAL A 226 -16.91 8.84 6.41
C VAL A 226 -18.14 9.43 5.75
N ALA A 227 -19.27 8.78 5.93
CA ALA A 227 -20.55 9.27 5.41
C ALA A 227 -20.98 10.54 6.16
N ALA A 228 -21.16 11.64 5.46
CA ALA A 228 -21.58 12.91 6.04
C ALA A 228 -23.10 13.08 6.08
N ALA A 229 -23.88 12.20 5.45
CA ALA A 229 -25.33 12.21 5.46
C ALA A 229 -25.91 10.78 5.59
N GLY A 230 -27.21 10.69 5.87
CA GLY A 230 -27.93 9.46 6.24
C GLY A 230 -28.05 8.38 5.16
N ALA A 231 -28.97 7.46 5.39
CA ALA A 231 -29.12 6.19 4.67
C ALA A 231 -29.05 6.29 3.15
N ARG A 232 -28.14 5.52 2.54
CA ARG A 232 -27.90 5.47 1.08
C ARG A 232 -26.96 4.33 0.72
N THR A 233 -26.78 4.10 -0.56
CA THR A 233 -25.72 3.25 -1.09
C THR A 233 -24.65 4.15 -1.73
N VAL A 234 -23.38 3.80 -1.52
CA VAL A 234 -22.20 4.44 -2.12
C VAL A 234 -21.36 3.35 -2.77
N ARG A 235 -21.00 3.53 -4.04
CA ARG A 235 -19.97 2.68 -4.66
C ARG A 235 -18.60 3.30 -4.41
N VAL A 236 -17.69 2.46 -3.92
CA VAL A 236 -16.30 2.80 -3.63
C VAL A 236 -15.43 2.07 -4.64
N GLY A 237 -14.86 2.82 -5.54
CA GLY A 237 -14.01 2.34 -6.63
C GLY A 237 -12.53 2.34 -6.25
N PRO A 238 -11.65 2.57 -7.24
CA PRO A 238 -10.22 2.59 -7.01
C PRO A 238 -9.82 3.65 -6.01
N ALA A 239 -8.75 3.33 -5.26
CA ALA A 239 -8.19 4.17 -4.23
C ALA A 239 -6.66 4.22 -4.31
N GLN A 240 -6.08 5.27 -3.76
CA GLN A 240 -4.64 5.50 -3.76
C GLN A 240 -4.20 6.17 -2.46
N ALA A 241 -3.03 5.73 -1.96
CA ALA A 241 -2.30 6.37 -0.87
C ALA A 241 -0.86 6.56 -1.32
N GLU A 242 -0.38 7.77 -1.41
CA GLU A 242 0.94 8.08 -1.96
C GLU A 242 1.66 9.18 -1.19
N ALA A 243 2.98 9.19 -1.29
CA ALA A 243 3.78 10.30 -0.82
C ALA A 243 3.60 11.53 -1.72
N GLY A 244 3.53 12.70 -1.13
CA GLY A 244 3.46 13.96 -1.85
C GLY A 244 2.22 14.80 -1.52
N ALA A 245 2.23 16.01 -2.06
CA ALA A 245 1.22 17.04 -1.81
C ALA A 245 -0.04 16.93 -2.71
N ALA A 246 0.03 16.11 -3.74
CA ALA A 246 -1.05 15.96 -4.73
C ALA A 246 -1.15 14.51 -5.20
N SER A 247 -2.34 14.10 -5.58
CA SER A 247 -2.58 12.79 -6.16
C SER A 247 -2.07 12.74 -7.60
N THR A 248 -1.36 11.66 -7.93
CA THR A 248 -1.00 11.32 -9.32
C THR A 248 -2.15 10.54 -9.99
N PRO A 249 -2.11 10.28 -11.31
CA PRO A 249 -3.02 9.34 -11.93
C PRO A 249 -3.00 7.99 -11.21
N TRP A 250 -4.18 7.38 -11.06
CA TRP A 250 -4.30 6.13 -10.32
C TRP A 250 -3.39 5.01 -10.88
N THR A 251 -2.75 4.31 -9.98
CA THR A 251 -1.96 3.11 -10.28
C THR A 251 -2.36 1.96 -9.35
N PRO A 252 -2.26 0.70 -9.81
CA PRO A 252 -2.49 -0.45 -8.93
C PRO A 252 -1.59 -0.40 -7.69
N GLY A 253 -2.18 -0.72 -6.55
CA GLY A 253 -1.48 -0.74 -5.26
C GLY A 253 -0.43 -1.83 -5.15
N SER A 254 0.12 -1.95 -3.98
CA SER A 254 1.18 -2.84 -3.51
C SER A 254 2.54 -2.17 -3.27
N GLY A 255 2.53 -0.83 -3.04
CA GLY A 255 3.76 -0.12 -2.70
C GLY A 255 4.33 -0.47 -1.32
N CYS A 256 3.52 -1.07 -0.43
CA CYS A 256 3.93 -1.40 0.95
C CYS A 256 3.58 -2.82 1.38
N PRO A 257 4.03 -3.87 0.65
CA PRO A 257 3.71 -5.25 1.02
C PRO A 257 4.41 -5.69 2.31
N LEU A 258 3.88 -6.78 2.89
CA LEU A 258 4.60 -7.55 3.89
C LEU A 258 5.70 -8.35 3.21
N VAL A 259 6.88 -8.36 3.82
CA VAL A 259 8.08 -9.01 3.27
C VAL A 259 8.86 -9.76 4.34
N VAL A 260 9.64 -10.73 3.88
CA VAL A 260 10.67 -11.43 4.67
C VAL A 260 12.00 -11.36 3.92
N LEU A 261 13.10 -11.37 4.68
CA LEU A 261 14.42 -11.57 4.10
C LEU A 261 14.63 -13.06 3.90
N THR A 262 15.08 -13.44 2.74
CA THR A 262 15.33 -14.85 2.37
C THR A 262 16.80 -15.16 2.23
N GLU A 263 17.64 -14.16 1.99
CA GLU A 263 19.08 -14.32 1.86
C GLU A 263 19.81 -13.07 2.38
N PHE A 264 20.99 -13.27 2.97
CA PHE A 264 21.95 -12.25 3.35
C PHE A 264 23.35 -12.77 3.09
N ALA A 265 24.08 -12.11 2.21
CA ALA A 265 25.48 -12.40 1.95
C ALA A 265 26.31 -11.14 2.22
N SER A 266 27.52 -11.33 2.75
CA SER A 266 28.42 -10.21 3.01
C SER A 266 29.87 -10.58 2.77
N SER A 267 30.69 -9.59 2.43
CA SER A 267 32.14 -9.69 2.33
C SER A 267 32.80 -8.44 2.93
N TYR A 268 34.09 -8.53 3.24
CA TYR A 268 34.84 -7.45 3.88
C TYR A 268 36.13 -7.13 3.10
N PRO A 269 36.00 -6.54 1.90
CA PRO A 269 37.17 -6.12 1.14
C PRO A 269 37.76 -4.82 1.70
N LEU A 270 39.06 -4.83 1.99
CA LEU A 270 39.86 -3.61 2.28
C LEU A 270 39.32 -2.70 3.40
N GLY A 271 38.65 -3.26 4.40
CA GLY A 271 38.15 -2.47 5.54
C GLY A 271 36.78 -1.83 5.34
N LEU A 272 36.09 -2.16 4.26
CA LEU A 272 34.70 -1.79 3.99
C LEU A 272 33.86 -3.06 3.82
N TYR A 273 32.56 -2.95 4.00
CA TYR A 273 31.65 -4.09 3.86
C TYR A 273 30.87 -4.00 2.55
N ASP A 274 30.79 -5.13 1.87
CA ASP A 274 29.80 -5.33 0.82
C ASP A 274 28.70 -6.22 1.37
N ALA A 275 27.46 -5.97 1.02
CA ALA A 275 26.33 -6.78 1.44
C ALA A 275 25.30 -6.92 0.30
N SER A 276 24.70 -8.11 0.25
CA SER A 276 23.58 -8.41 -0.65
C SER A 276 22.44 -9.02 0.16
N ILE A 277 21.22 -8.57 -0.08
CA ILE A 277 20.03 -9.14 0.54
C ILE A 277 18.97 -9.49 -0.50
N GLU A 278 18.29 -10.61 -0.29
CA GLU A 278 17.05 -10.91 -0.98
C GLU A 278 15.85 -10.70 -0.06
N ILE A 279 14.86 -10.01 -0.59
CA ILE A 279 13.60 -9.68 0.08
C ILE A 279 12.46 -10.29 -0.74
N ARG A 280 11.53 -10.97 -0.10
CA ARG A 280 10.35 -11.56 -0.77
C ARG A 280 9.05 -11.12 -0.12
N GLU A 281 8.05 -10.82 -0.95
CA GLU A 281 6.66 -10.61 -0.54
C GLU A 281 6.09 -11.91 0.03
N VAL A 282 5.36 -11.82 1.16
CA VAL A 282 4.79 -12.98 1.89
C VAL A 282 3.39 -13.29 1.38
#